data_97764e13a371e63e585b0da1fc89a9ce
#
_entry.id   97764e13a371e63e585b0da1fc89a9ce
#
_cell.length_a   1.000
_cell.length_b   1.000
_cell.length_c   1.000
_cell.angle_alpha   90.00
_cell.angle_beta   90.00
_cell.angle_gamma   90.00
#
_symmetry.space_group_name_H-M   'P 1'
#
loop_
_entity.id
_entity.type
_entity.pdbx_description
1 polymer ?
#
loop_
_entity_poly.entity_id
_entity_poly.type
_entity_poly.pdbx_seq_one_letter_code
_entity_poly.pdbx_strand_id
1 'polypeptide(L)'
;MKFKKPHTLKSKSKTNFLSKNLVVLLAGFATQLPLAVVAGANRVGVWLTNSPSPLYYDAGRIDRAVAELADAGFNTIYPNVWSRGTTFYRSKWAPMEPALAERSPDLDPICRITARAHQRGLQVIPWYEYGLMEPGDAKVVKQNPDWILKKQDGSPYYAMHGANLQTSPLKDLRVWLNPAHPGVRQRFIGLITEIVERCKVDGVQLDDHFAWPVDLGYDSYTSALYKQETGLEPPADYTNRAWMTWRRNKLTELLVELRQALQRSNGNSRISLSPGPFRFAYNKWLQDWEIWSVRRLVDELVIQNYAYSVRGFEQDLNQSAIERAQSWGIPINIGVLAGFGGRTTDANTLRKKVELSASRGFGVIYFYWEGLWGQYAGREGAEIRKIILNQVHRSLYPDPFPNSNNLRSIR
;
A
#
# COMPACT_ATOMS: atom_id res chain seq x y z
N MET A 1 -60.17 -1.79 42.99
CA MET A 1 -60.42 -2.54 44.24
C MET A 1 -59.08 -2.67 44.96
N LYS A 2 -58.98 -1.94 46.07
CA LYS A 2 -58.45 -2.19 47.44
C LYS A 2 -57.14 -3.00 47.49
N PHE A 3 -56.05 -2.32 47.86
CA PHE A 3 -55.34 -2.24 49.12
C PHE A 3 -54.91 -3.58 49.81
N LYS A 4 -53.59 -3.73 50.08
CA LYS A 4 -53.02 -3.77 51.44
C LYS A 4 -51.51 -3.95 51.51
N LYS A 5 -50.80 -2.99 52.13
CA LYS A 5 -49.57 -3.11 52.94
C LYS A 5 -50.05 -3.40 54.38
N PRO A 6 -49.21 -3.56 55.40
CA PRO A 6 -47.77 -3.83 55.62
C PRO A 6 -47.52 -4.92 56.68
N HIS A 7 -46.26 -5.24 57.06
CA HIS A 7 -45.88 -5.30 58.48
C HIS A 7 -44.35 -5.32 58.68
N THR A 8 -43.95 -4.41 59.53
CA THR A 8 -42.62 -4.25 60.14
C THR A 8 -42.41 -5.22 61.31
N LEU A 9 -41.20 -5.64 61.59
CA LEU A 9 -40.73 -5.96 62.93
C LEU A 9 -39.24 -5.65 63.09
N LYS A 10 -38.94 -4.93 64.18
CA LYS A 10 -37.65 -4.50 64.70
C LYS A 10 -37.06 -5.60 65.63
N SER A 11 -35.73 -5.70 65.72
CA SER A 11 -35.05 -5.85 67.01
C SER A 11 -33.53 -5.79 66.82
N LYS A 12 -32.94 -4.85 67.43
CA LYS A 12 -31.78 -4.53 68.22
C LYS A 12 -30.76 -5.68 68.48
N SER A 13 -29.46 -5.40 68.28
CA SER A 13 -28.49 -5.48 69.36
C SER A 13 -27.14 -4.86 68.96
N LYS A 14 -26.54 -4.12 69.92
CA LYS A 14 -25.28 -3.38 69.82
C LYS A 14 -24.12 -4.33 70.07
N THR A 15 -22.98 -4.10 69.47
CA THR A 15 -21.66 -4.14 70.15
C THR A 15 -20.64 -3.32 69.32
N ASN A 16 -20.04 -2.37 70.03
CA ASN A 16 -18.90 -1.55 69.58
C ASN A 16 -17.64 -2.39 69.51
N PHE A 17 -16.85 -2.18 68.44
CA PHE A 17 -15.40 -2.33 68.51
C PHE A 17 -14.72 -1.26 67.64
N LEU A 18 -13.93 -0.44 68.31
CA LEU A 18 -13.02 0.54 67.74
C LEU A 18 -11.87 -0.18 67.00
N SER A 19 -11.63 0.14 65.78
CA SER A 19 -10.31 -0.03 65.20
C SER A 19 -10.02 1.02 64.14
N LYS A 20 -9.05 1.77 64.46
CA LYS A 20 -8.17 2.73 63.80
C LYS A 20 -8.28 2.84 62.27
N ASN A 21 -8.59 4.06 61.82
CA ASN A 21 -8.47 4.55 60.45
C ASN A 21 -7.01 4.46 60.02
N LEU A 22 -6.70 3.61 59.04
CA LEU A 22 -5.50 3.71 58.22
C LEU A 22 -5.95 4.21 56.82
N VAL A 23 -5.89 5.50 56.62
CA VAL A 23 -6.03 6.11 55.29
C VAL A 23 -4.75 5.84 54.54
N VAL A 24 -4.76 4.83 53.67
CA VAL A 24 -3.69 4.64 52.67
C VAL A 24 -4.02 5.55 51.50
N LEU A 25 -3.36 6.69 51.40
CA LEU A 25 -3.27 7.52 50.20
C LEU A 25 -2.49 6.74 49.15
N LEU A 26 -3.20 6.03 48.30
CA LEU A 26 -2.66 5.56 47.03
C LEU A 26 -2.51 6.78 46.11
N ALA A 27 -1.35 7.44 46.21
CA ALA A 27 -0.89 8.35 45.17
C ALA A 27 -0.62 7.51 43.91
N GLY A 28 -1.63 7.45 43.03
CA GLY A 28 -1.49 6.90 41.70
C GLY A 28 -0.50 7.75 40.89
N PHE A 29 0.78 7.40 40.92
CA PHE A 29 1.69 7.81 39.86
C PHE A 29 1.22 7.13 38.58
N ALA A 30 0.33 7.82 37.82
CA ALA A 30 0.19 7.57 36.41
C ALA A 30 1.52 7.94 35.76
N THR A 31 2.46 6.99 35.75
CA THR A 31 3.57 7.06 34.79
C THR A 31 2.93 7.04 33.42
N GLN A 32 2.74 8.24 32.84
CA GLN A 32 2.62 8.37 31.39
C GLN A 32 3.93 7.80 30.84
N LEU A 33 3.90 6.51 30.50
CA LEU A 33 4.88 5.96 29.59
C LEU A 33 4.85 6.90 28.38
N PRO A 34 5.97 7.53 27.99
CA PRO A 34 6.01 8.26 26.76
C PRO A 34 5.54 7.24 25.71
N LEU A 35 4.46 7.54 24.97
CA LEU A 35 4.19 6.88 23.71
C LEU A 35 5.54 6.94 22.97
N ALA A 36 6.24 5.83 22.96
CA ALA A 36 7.35 5.67 22.06
C ALA A 36 6.72 5.92 20.69
N VAL A 37 6.94 7.12 20.17
CA VAL A 37 6.75 7.41 18.76
C VAL A 37 7.59 6.32 18.12
N VAL A 38 6.93 5.26 17.64
CA VAL A 38 7.58 4.31 16.76
C VAL A 38 8.03 5.19 15.61
N ALA A 39 9.30 5.55 15.65
CA ALA A 39 9.93 6.27 14.58
C ALA A 39 9.91 5.33 13.38
N GLY A 40 8.76 5.24 12.74
CA GLY A 40 8.65 4.76 11.39
C GLY A 40 9.55 5.69 10.60
N ALA A 41 10.71 5.17 10.19
CA ALA A 41 11.68 5.96 9.48
C ALA A 41 10.95 6.72 8.38
N ASN A 42 10.96 8.05 8.45
CA ASN A 42 10.37 8.89 7.43
C ASN A 42 11.02 8.55 6.10
N ARG A 43 10.26 7.97 5.18
CA ARG A 43 10.81 7.54 3.90
C ARG A 43 10.99 8.74 2.99
N VAL A 44 12.11 8.76 2.33
CA VAL A 44 12.34 9.55 1.13
C VAL A 44 12.53 8.54 0.00
N GLY A 45 11.47 8.26 -0.72
CA GLY A 45 11.44 7.18 -1.69
C GLY A 45 11.04 7.61 -3.09
N VAL A 46 11.17 6.67 -4.03
CA VAL A 46 10.80 6.86 -5.42
C VAL A 46 10.26 5.58 -6.03
N TRP A 47 9.20 5.69 -6.81
CA TRP A 47 8.75 4.62 -7.69
C TRP A 47 9.61 4.58 -8.94
N LEU A 48 10.04 3.37 -9.31
CA LEU A 48 10.61 3.08 -10.61
C LEU A 48 9.58 2.34 -11.45
N THR A 49 9.30 2.84 -12.65
CA THR A 49 8.38 2.19 -13.58
C THR A 49 9.14 1.58 -14.76
N ASN A 50 8.47 0.71 -15.52
CA ASN A 50 9.01 0.14 -16.75
C ASN A 50 8.61 0.93 -18.00
N SER A 51 7.61 1.79 -17.91
CA SER A 51 7.11 2.55 -19.04
C SER A 51 6.84 4.01 -18.66
N PRO A 52 7.44 4.93 -19.36
CA PRO A 52 8.30 4.78 -20.54
C PRO A 52 9.79 4.69 -20.22
N SER A 53 10.18 4.11 -19.09
CA SER A 53 11.57 4.08 -18.61
C SER A 53 12.40 2.97 -19.28
N PRO A 54 13.63 3.26 -19.77
CA PRO A 54 14.54 2.25 -20.24
C PRO A 54 15.35 1.57 -19.11
N LEU A 55 15.06 1.88 -17.85
CA LEU A 55 15.91 1.57 -16.71
C LEU A 55 16.12 0.07 -16.52
N TYR A 56 15.06 -0.72 -16.61
CA TYR A 56 15.10 -2.16 -16.31
C TYR A 56 15.85 -3.03 -17.33
N TYR A 57 16.16 -2.48 -18.51
CA TYR A 57 16.72 -3.24 -19.61
C TYR A 57 18.24 -3.17 -19.73
N ASP A 58 18.91 -2.44 -18.82
CA ASP A 58 20.36 -2.23 -18.84
C ASP A 58 20.95 -2.20 -17.44
N ALA A 59 21.89 -3.11 -17.17
CA ALA A 59 22.53 -3.25 -15.87
C ALA A 59 23.28 -1.98 -15.43
N GLY A 60 23.96 -1.30 -16.35
CA GLY A 60 24.69 -0.07 -16.06
C GLY A 60 23.77 1.10 -15.75
N ARG A 61 22.61 1.17 -16.38
CA ARG A 61 21.58 2.19 -16.06
C ARG A 61 21.00 1.96 -14.67
N ILE A 62 20.72 0.71 -14.29
CA ILE A 62 20.29 0.37 -12.94
C ILE A 62 21.31 0.85 -11.92
N ASP A 63 22.58 0.51 -12.10
CA ASP A 63 23.64 0.87 -11.16
C ASP A 63 23.77 2.39 -11.00
N ARG A 64 23.75 3.13 -12.10
CA ARG A 64 23.78 4.61 -12.06
C ARG A 64 22.57 5.20 -11.38
N ALA A 65 21.36 4.73 -11.71
CA ALA A 65 20.13 5.25 -11.10
C ALA A 65 20.09 5.04 -9.59
N VAL A 66 20.52 3.85 -9.12
CA VAL A 66 20.59 3.58 -7.67
C VAL A 66 21.63 4.48 -7.00
N ALA A 67 22.80 4.70 -7.62
CA ALA A 67 23.83 5.60 -7.09
C ALA A 67 23.32 7.04 -7.01
N GLU A 68 22.70 7.55 -8.08
CA GLU A 68 22.12 8.90 -8.13
C GLU A 68 21.04 9.13 -7.07
N LEU A 69 20.19 8.12 -6.83
CA LEU A 69 19.18 8.19 -5.79
C LEU A 69 19.81 8.27 -4.39
N ALA A 70 20.80 7.43 -4.10
CA ALA A 70 21.51 7.47 -2.82
C ALA A 70 22.19 8.83 -2.60
N ASP A 71 22.89 9.35 -3.64
CA ASP A 71 23.58 10.64 -3.58
C ASP A 71 22.62 11.82 -3.41
N ALA A 72 21.39 11.71 -3.94
CA ALA A 72 20.31 12.69 -3.76
C ALA A 72 19.55 12.55 -2.44
N GLY A 73 19.98 11.69 -1.50
CA GLY A 73 19.40 11.56 -0.16
C GLY A 73 18.13 10.74 -0.11
N PHE A 74 17.89 9.87 -1.11
CA PHE A 74 16.82 8.87 -1.02
C PHE A 74 17.23 7.72 -0.10
N ASN A 75 16.25 7.06 0.50
CA ASN A 75 16.48 5.92 1.39
C ASN A 75 15.66 4.67 1.01
N THR A 76 14.70 4.80 0.10
CA THR A 76 13.84 3.68 -0.29
C THR A 76 13.52 3.72 -1.78
N ILE A 77 13.57 2.57 -2.42
CA ILE A 77 13.20 2.38 -3.83
C ILE A 77 12.02 1.44 -3.92
N TYR A 78 11.00 1.81 -4.70
CA TYR A 78 9.81 1.01 -4.98
C TYR A 78 9.81 0.62 -6.47
N PRO A 79 10.56 -0.44 -6.85
CA PRO A 79 10.59 -0.87 -8.25
C PRO A 79 9.29 -1.57 -8.63
N ASN A 80 8.71 -1.25 -9.78
CA ASN A 80 7.61 -1.98 -10.36
C ASN A 80 8.05 -3.40 -10.72
N VAL A 81 7.36 -4.40 -10.21
CA VAL A 81 7.68 -5.83 -10.43
C VAL A 81 6.57 -6.58 -11.13
N TRP A 82 5.39 -6.01 -11.18
CA TRP A 82 4.19 -6.62 -11.74
C TRP A 82 3.39 -5.59 -12.54
N SER A 83 3.36 -5.74 -13.85
CA SER A 83 2.65 -4.85 -14.74
C SER A 83 2.16 -5.59 -15.98
N ARG A 84 0.92 -5.32 -16.37
CA ARG A 84 0.31 -5.84 -17.61
C ARG A 84 0.44 -7.35 -17.82
N GLY A 85 0.27 -8.13 -16.73
CA GLY A 85 0.31 -9.60 -16.81
C GLY A 85 1.71 -10.19 -16.89
N THR A 86 2.76 -9.40 -16.68
CA THR A 86 4.16 -9.81 -16.75
C THR A 86 4.96 -9.36 -15.52
N THR A 87 6.06 -10.07 -15.25
CA THR A 87 6.99 -9.74 -14.18
C THR A 87 8.30 -9.19 -14.72
N PHE A 88 8.98 -8.35 -13.93
CA PHE A 88 10.35 -7.89 -14.20
C PHE A 88 11.41 -8.72 -13.49
N TYR A 89 11.10 -9.99 -13.25
CA TYR A 89 11.98 -11.01 -12.72
C TYR A 89 11.56 -12.37 -13.27
N ARG A 90 12.42 -13.37 -13.17
CA ARG A 90 12.07 -14.75 -13.58
C ARG A 90 11.12 -15.36 -12.55
N SER A 91 9.89 -15.62 -12.96
CA SER A 91 8.83 -16.16 -12.12
C SER A 91 8.26 -17.46 -12.68
N LYS A 92 7.89 -18.36 -11.79
CA LYS A 92 7.11 -19.55 -12.15
C LYS A 92 5.60 -19.28 -12.26
N TRP A 93 5.16 -18.10 -11.79
CA TRP A 93 3.75 -17.73 -11.71
C TRP A 93 3.26 -16.87 -12.88
N ALA A 94 4.18 -16.22 -13.58
CA ALA A 94 3.85 -15.34 -14.70
C ALA A 94 5.02 -15.24 -15.69
N PRO A 95 4.74 -14.89 -16.96
CA PRO A 95 5.79 -14.65 -17.93
C PRO A 95 6.61 -13.43 -17.56
N MET A 96 7.89 -13.46 -17.89
CA MET A 96 8.75 -12.27 -17.83
C MET A 96 8.31 -11.28 -18.91
N GLU A 97 8.51 -9.98 -18.67
CA GLU A 97 8.21 -8.91 -19.63
C GLU A 97 8.95 -9.17 -20.95
N PRO A 98 8.24 -9.16 -22.09
CA PRO A 98 8.80 -9.64 -23.36
C PRO A 98 10.06 -8.91 -23.81
N ALA A 99 10.10 -7.56 -23.72
CA ALA A 99 11.27 -6.81 -24.13
C ALA A 99 12.49 -7.04 -23.22
N LEU A 100 12.26 -7.31 -21.94
CA LEU A 100 13.34 -7.72 -21.01
C LEU A 100 13.83 -9.11 -21.36
N ALA A 101 12.94 -10.05 -21.62
CA ALA A 101 13.28 -11.42 -22.00
C ALA A 101 14.07 -11.47 -23.32
N GLU A 102 13.76 -10.59 -24.27
CA GLU A 102 14.43 -10.49 -25.55
C GLU A 102 15.81 -9.78 -25.48
N ARG A 103 15.84 -8.60 -24.82
CA ARG A 103 17.02 -7.72 -24.84
C ARG A 103 18.08 -8.07 -23.79
N SER A 104 17.64 -8.59 -22.66
CA SER A 104 18.51 -8.85 -21.51
C SER A 104 18.07 -10.11 -20.75
N PRO A 105 18.07 -11.29 -21.42
CA PRO A 105 17.52 -12.53 -20.89
C PRO A 105 18.18 -12.98 -19.57
N ASP A 106 19.44 -12.61 -19.34
CA ASP A 106 20.19 -12.98 -18.14
C ASP A 106 20.12 -11.93 -17.02
N LEU A 107 19.52 -10.77 -17.30
CA LEU A 107 19.36 -9.71 -16.31
C LEU A 107 18.15 -10.01 -15.43
N ASP A 108 18.36 -10.00 -14.12
CA ASP A 108 17.29 -9.88 -13.12
C ASP A 108 17.35 -8.47 -12.55
N PRO A 109 16.56 -7.52 -13.10
CA PRO A 109 16.64 -6.12 -12.71
C PRO A 109 16.29 -5.90 -11.24
N ILE A 110 15.35 -6.66 -10.67
CA ILE A 110 14.91 -6.47 -9.30
C ILE A 110 15.96 -6.93 -8.30
N CYS A 111 16.53 -8.12 -8.50
CA CYS A 111 17.62 -8.59 -7.66
C CYS A 111 18.86 -7.67 -7.78
N ARG A 112 19.13 -7.13 -9.00
CA ARG A 112 20.23 -6.18 -9.19
C ARG A 112 19.97 -4.86 -8.48
N ILE A 113 18.77 -4.26 -8.62
CA ILE A 113 18.37 -3.04 -7.89
C ILE A 113 18.57 -3.28 -6.39
N THR A 114 18.07 -4.42 -5.87
CA THR A 114 18.18 -4.75 -4.44
C THR A 114 19.62 -4.83 -3.98
N ALA A 115 20.47 -5.58 -4.70
CA ALA A 115 21.87 -5.72 -4.34
C ALA A 115 22.63 -4.39 -4.34
N ARG A 116 22.37 -3.53 -5.35
CA ARG A 116 23.02 -2.20 -5.44
C ARG A 116 22.48 -1.23 -4.41
N ALA A 117 21.18 -1.25 -4.15
CA ALA A 117 20.53 -0.43 -3.13
C ALA A 117 21.07 -0.75 -1.72
N HIS A 118 21.14 -2.02 -1.36
CA HIS A 118 21.69 -2.45 -0.07
C HIS A 118 23.15 -2.05 0.14
N GLN A 119 23.98 -2.09 -0.93
CA GLN A 119 25.37 -1.58 -0.87
C GLN A 119 25.45 -0.08 -0.55
N ARG A 120 24.38 0.66 -0.81
CA ARG A 120 24.27 2.11 -0.58
C ARG A 120 23.38 2.45 0.63
N GLY A 121 22.94 1.46 1.40
CA GLY A 121 22.07 1.65 2.57
C GLY A 121 20.61 1.99 2.24
N LEU A 122 20.16 1.78 1.01
CA LEU A 122 18.76 1.98 0.62
C LEU A 122 17.94 0.70 0.82
N GLN A 123 16.68 0.85 1.17
CA GLN A 123 15.70 -0.24 1.20
C GLN A 123 15.04 -0.41 -0.17
N VAL A 124 14.62 -1.64 -0.47
CA VAL A 124 13.90 -1.98 -1.70
C VAL A 124 12.59 -2.67 -1.36
N ILE A 125 11.49 -2.07 -1.80
CA ILE A 125 10.12 -2.56 -1.57
C ILE A 125 9.43 -2.70 -2.94
N PRO A 126 9.49 -3.89 -3.57
CA PRO A 126 8.86 -4.15 -4.86
C PRO A 126 7.39 -3.74 -4.89
N TRP A 127 7.03 -3.00 -5.93
CA TRP A 127 5.70 -2.45 -6.13
C TRP A 127 4.90 -3.26 -7.15
N TYR A 128 3.78 -3.81 -6.70
CA TYR A 128 2.83 -4.58 -7.50
C TYR A 128 1.74 -3.65 -8.07
N GLU A 129 2.12 -2.79 -9.03
CA GLU A 129 1.27 -1.76 -9.63
C GLU A 129 -0.09 -2.29 -10.08
N TYR A 130 -0.08 -3.38 -10.83
CA TYR A 130 -1.34 -3.93 -11.37
C TYR A 130 -2.16 -4.73 -10.35
N GLY A 131 -1.59 -5.11 -9.21
CA GLY A 131 -2.32 -5.84 -8.17
C GLY A 131 -3.11 -7.03 -8.71
N LEU A 132 -4.43 -6.94 -8.65
CA LEU A 132 -5.39 -7.94 -9.19
C LEU A 132 -5.91 -7.58 -10.60
N MET A 133 -5.48 -6.45 -11.15
CA MET A 133 -5.88 -6.00 -12.49
C MET A 133 -5.01 -6.66 -13.57
N GLU A 134 -5.62 -7.02 -14.70
CA GLU A 134 -4.94 -7.65 -15.83
C GLU A 134 -5.39 -7.03 -17.16
N PRO A 135 -4.55 -7.04 -18.21
CA PRO A 135 -5.04 -6.84 -19.57
C PRO A 135 -6.05 -7.90 -19.96
N GLY A 136 -7.07 -7.52 -20.72
CA GLY A 136 -8.12 -8.45 -21.15
C GLY A 136 -7.64 -9.61 -22.02
N ASP A 137 -6.46 -9.50 -22.62
CA ASP A 137 -5.83 -10.55 -23.41
C ASP A 137 -4.69 -11.29 -22.71
N ALA A 138 -4.45 -11.00 -21.42
CA ALA A 138 -3.39 -11.64 -20.67
C ALA A 138 -3.51 -13.18 -20.66
N LYS A 139 -2.38 -13.87 -20.63
CA LYS A 139 -2.36 -15.35 -20.66
C LYS A 139 -3.19 -15.97 -19.53
N VAL A 140 -3.10 -15.40 -18.33
CA VAL A 140 -3.85 -15.86 -17.16
C VAL A 140 -5.36 -15.72 -17.37
N VAL A 141 -5.81 -14.64 -18.01
CA VAL A 141 -7.22 -14.36 -18.30
C VAL A 141 -7.77 -15.39 -19.29
N LYS A 142 -7.02 -15.67 -20.37
CA LYS A 142 -7.40 -16.66 -21.38
C LYS A 142 -7.45 -18.10 -20.85
N GLN A 143 -6.54 -18.43 -19.93
CA GLN A 143 -6.43 -19.78 -19.37
C GLN A 143 -7.40 -20.07 -18.22
N ASN A 144 -7.88 -19.01 -17.54
CA ASN A 144 -8.71 -19.14 -16.33
C ASN A 144 -9.89 -18.15 -16.40
N PRO A 145 -10.85 -18.34 -17.30
CA PRO A 145 -11.98 -17.42 -17.48
C PRO A 145 -12.92 -17.38 -16.25
N ASP A 146 -12.90 -18.37 -15.41
CA ASP A 146 -13.62 -18.47 -14.12
C ASP A 146 -12.97 -17.67 -12.99
N TRP A 147 -11.73 -17.20 -13.19
CA TRP A 147 -11.05 -16.33 -12.23
C TRP A 147 -11.44 -14.86 -12.36
N ILE A 148 -12.23 -14.50 -13.36
CA ILE A 148 -12.49 -13.12 -13.73
C ILE A 148 -13.78 -12.62 -13.10
N LEU A 149 -13.67 -11.51 -12.35
CA LEU A 149 -14.84 -10.79 -11.85
C LEU A 149 -15.68 -10.22 -12.98
N LYS A 150 -16.99 -10.29 -12.86
CA LYS A 150 -17.93 -9.76 -13.86
C LYS A 150 -18.91 -8.76 -13.25
N LYS A 151 -19.39 -7.86 -14.10
CA LYS A 151 -20.53 -6.99 -13.83
C LYS A 151 -21.84 -7.78 -13.92
N GLN A 152 -22.93 -7.16 -13.55
CA GLN A 152 -24.26 -7.77 -13.58
C GLN A 152 -24.72 -8.13 -15.02
N ASP A 153 -24.26 -7.39 -16.02
CA ASP A 153 -24.53 -7.67 -17.44
C ASP A 153 -23.62 -8.78 -18.01
N GLY A 154 -22.77 -9.37 -17.19
CA GLY A 154 -21.81 -10.40 -17.57
C GLY A 154 -20.49 -9.89 -18.15
N SER A 155 -20.35 -8.57 -18.40
CA SER A 155 -19.11 -7.98 -18.92
C SER A 155 -18.03 -7.88 -17.83
N PRO A 156 -16.77 -8.28 -18.10
CA PRO A 156 -15.66 -8.11 -17.18
C PRO A 156 -14.83 -6.84 -17.45
N TYR A 157 -15.09 -6.12 -18.55
CA TYR A 157 -14.15 -5.15 -19.09
C TYR A 157 -14.32 -3.74 -18.58
N TYR A 158 -13.17 -3.05 -18.40
CA TYR A 158 -13.04 -1.61 -18.17
C TYR A 158 -12.17 -0.99 -19.27
N ALA A 159 -12.57 0.17 -19.74
CA ALA A 159 -11.74 1.02 -20.59
C ALA A 159 -10.90 1.94 -19.69
N MET A 160 -9.60 1.96 -19.88
CA MET A 160 -8.68 2.84 -19.16
C MET A 160 -7.82 3.66 -20.13
N HIS A 161 -7.39 4.83 -19.71
CA HIS A 161 -6.44 5.67 -20.46
C HIS A 161 -6.84 5.96 -21.91
N GLY A 162 -8.12 6.29 -22.14
CA GLY A 162 -8.63 6.65 -23.47
C GLY A 162 -9.05 5.46 -24.34
N ALA A 163 -8.98 4.23 -23.83
CA ALA A 163 -9.56 3.09 -24.50
C ALA A 163 -11.10 3.16 -24.55
N ASN A 164 -11.70 2.51 -25.54
CA ASN A 164 -13.15 2.41 -25.73
C ASN A 164 -13.56 0.95 -25.62
N LEU A 165 -14.62 0.65 -24.84
CA LEU A 165 -15.07 -0.72 -24.57
C LEU A 165 -15.50 -1.48 -25.83
N GLN A 166 -16.02 -0.78 -26.86
CA GLN A 166 -16.54 -1.40 -28.08
C GLN A 166 -15.50 -1.53 -29.18
N THR A 167 -14.50 -0.65 -29.22
CA THR A 167 -13.59 -0.53 -30.36
C THR A 167 -12.13 -0.82 -30.06
N SER A 168 -11.73 -0.73 -28.79
CA SER A 168 -10.34 -1.01 -28.40
C SER A 168 -10.05 -2.51 -28.31
N PRO A 169 -8.84 -2.94 -28.70
CA PRO A 169 -8.43 -4.33 -28.55
C PRO A 169 -8.33 -4.72 -27.08
N LEU A 170 -8.50 -6.01 -26.75
CA LEU A 170 -8.52 -6.53 -25.40
C LEU A 170 -7.27 -6.20 -24.58
N LYS A 171 -6.11 -6.06 -25.21
CA LYS A 171 -4.85 -5.64 -24.56
C LYS A 171 -4.93 -4.25 -23.90
N ASP A 172 -5.82 -3.38 -24.41
CA ASP A 172 -6.04 -2.02 -23.91
C ASP A 172 -7.20 -1.94 -22.92
N LEU A 173 -7.95 -3.03 -22.78
CA LEU A 173 -8.99 -3.18 -21.75
C LEU A 173 -8.42 -3.84 -20.49
N ARG A 174 -9.10 -3.66 -19.38
CA ARG A 174 -8.72 -4.25 -18.09
C ARG A 174 -9.83 -5.12 -17.54
N VAL A 175 -9.41 -6.19 -16.86
CA VAL A 175 -10.25 -7.07 -16.07
C VAL A 175 -9.66 -7.19 -14.66
N TRP A 176 -10.46 -7.64 -13.70
CA TRP A 176 -9.97 -7.92 -12.35
C TRP A 176 -10.09 -9.41 -12.04
N LEU A 177 -9.02 -9.97 -11.50
CA LEU A 177 -9.01 -11.32 -10.94
C LEU A 177 -9.78 -11.33 -9.62
N ASN A 178 -10.51 -12.40 -9.39
CA ASN A 178 -11.38 -12.55 -8.22
C ASN A 178 -10.59 -12.88 -6.95
N PRO A 179 -10.47 -11.97 -5.97
CA PRO A 179 -9.72 -12.21 -4.74
C PRO A 179 -10.33 -13.28 -3.82
N ALA A 180 -11.57 -13.71 -4.07
CA ALA A 180 -12.17 -14.82 -3.35
C ALA A 180 -11.82 -16.19 -3.96
N HIS A 181 -11.35 -16.21 -5.23
CA HIS A 181 -11.06 -17.47 -5.92
C HIS A 181 -9.72 -18.08 -5.45
N PRO A 182 -9.68 -19.38 -5.03
CA PRO A 182 -8.48 -19.97 -4.46
C PRO A 182 -7.28 -19.99 -5.41
N GLY A 183 -7.49 -20.23 -6.71
CA GLY A 183 -6.42 -20.18 -7.71
C GLY A 183 -5.81 -18.78 -7.87
N VAL A 184 -6.63 -17.72 -7.78
CA VAL A 184 -6.15 -16.33 -7.78
C VAL A 184 -5.33 -16.06 -6.53
N ARG A 185 -5.81 -16.44 -5.35
CA ARG A 185 -5.10 -16.30 -4.08
C ARG A 185 -3.73 -16.99 -4.11
N GLN A 186 -3.69 -18.25 -4.53
CA GLN A 186 -2.46 -19.01 -4.64
C GLN A 186 -1.46 -18.35 -5.58
N ARG A 187 -1.90 -17.91 -6.77
CA ARG A 187 -1.05 -17.25 -7.76
C ARG A 187 -0.52 -15.90 -7.24
N PHE A 188 -1.39 -15.08 -6.67
CA PHE A 188 -1.03 -13.74 -6.17
C PHE A 188 -0.02 -13.83 -5.01
N ILE A 189 -0.28 -14.69 -4.04
CA ILE A 189 0.63 -14.92 -2.91
C ILE A 189 1.95 -15.52 -3.42
N GLY A 190 1.89 -16.45 -4.36
CA GLY A 190 3.07 -17.07 -4.94
C GLY A 190 3.99 -16.08 -5.66
N LEU A 191 3.42 -15.16 -6.46
CA LEU A 191 4.17 -14.06 -7.09
C LEU A 191 4.92 -13.22 -6.05
N ILE A 192 4.26 -12.87 -4.96
CA ILE A 192 4.82 -11.97 -3.94
C ILE A 192 5.88 -12.69 -3.09
N THR A 193 5.63 -13.90 -2.64
CA THR A 193 6.60 -14.66 -1.82
C THR A 193 7.85 -15.02 -2.60
N GLU A 194 7.72 -15.33 -3.89
CA GLU A 194 8.84 -15.67 -4.77
C GLU A 194 9.90 -14.57 -4.84
N ILE A 195 9.50 -13.30 -5.00
CA ILE A 195 10.45 -12.18 -5.09
C ILE A 195 11.14 -11.90 -3.75
N VAL A 196 10.40 -12.04 -2.65
CA VAL A 196 10.95 -11.88 -1.29
C VAL A 196 12.05 -12.91 -1.01
N GLU A 197 11.78 -14.16 -1.31
CA GLU A 197 12.74 -15.25 -1.11
C GLU A 197 13.97 -15.10 -2.02
N ARG A 198 13.73 -14.72 -3.27
CA ARG A 198 14.77 -14.70 -4.30
C ARG A 198 15.71 -13.52 -4.21
N CYS A 199 15.19 -12.30 -4.08
CA CYS A 199 15.99 -11.08 -4.16
C CYS A 199 16.31 -10.46 -2.79
N LYS A 200 15.81 -11.04 -1.68
CA LYS A 200 16.05 -10.56 -0.31
C LYS A 200 15.64 -9.09 -0.11
N VAL A 201 14.50 -8.74 -0.67
CA VAL A 201 13.91 -7.39 -0.56
C VAL A 201 13.42 -7.10 0.85
N ASP A 202 13.24 -5.81 1.19
CA ASP A 202 12.89 -5.35 2.56
C ASP A 202 11.40 -5.39 2.85
N GLY A 203 10.59 -5.66 1.84
CA GLY A 203 9.13 -5.75 1.93
C GLY A 203 8.50 -5.84 0.56
N VAL A 204 7.21 -5.62 0.48
CA VAL A 204 6.43 -5.56 -0.77
C VAL A 204 5.42 -4.44 -0.68
N GLN A 205 5.08 -3.81 -1.80
CA GLN A 205 4.05 -2.78 -1.85
C GLN A 205 2.88 -3.22 -2.72
N LEU A 206 1.70 -3.19 -2.12
CA LEU A 206 0.42 -3.28 -2.83
C LEU A 206 -0.03 -1.89 -3.26
N ASP A 207 -0.81 -1.82 -4.33
CA ASP A 207 -1.31 -0.57 -4.92
C ASP A 207 -2.83 -0.44 -4.77
N ASP A 208 -3.38 0.65 -5.29
CA ASP A 208 -4.82 0.85 -5.40
C ASP A 208 -5.51 -0.18 -6.30
N HIS A 209 -4.77 -0.87 -7.19
CA HIS A 209 -5.28 -2.01 -7.97
C HIS A 209 -5.30 -3.36 -7.21
N PHE A 210 -4.82 -3.43 -5.97
CA PHE A 210 -5.17 -4.49 -5.04
C PHE A 210 -6.59 -4.23 -4.53
N ALA A 211 -7.57 -4.48 -5.39
CA ALA A 211 -8.91 -3.96 -5.27
C ALA A 211 -9.98 -4.95 -5.74
N TRP A 212 -11.18 -4.72 -5.26
CA TRP A 212 -12.41 -5.27 -5.80
C TRP A 212 -13.28 -4.11 -6.29
N PRO A 213 -13.33 -3.80 -7.60
CA PRO A 213 -14.20 -2.74 -8.11
C PRO A 213 -15.66 -2.98 -7.73
N VAL A 214 -16.32 -1.93 -7.25
CA VAL A 214 -17.61 -2.02 -6.55
C VAL A 214 -18.75 -2.59 -7.41
N ASP A 215 -18.69 -2.43 -8.73
CA ASP A 215 -19.68 -2.93 -9.68
C ASP A 215 -19.40 -4.35 -10.19
N LEU A 216 -18.33 -5.01 -9.69
CA LEU A 216 -17.97 -6.39 -10.00
C LEU A 216 -18.37 -7.36 -8.89
N GLY A 217 -18.46 -8.66 -9.25
CA GLY A 217 -18.74 -9.75 -8.33
C GLY A 217 -19.99 -10.55 -8.70
N TYR A 218 -20.47 -10.43 -9.93
CA TYR A 218 -21.63 -11.16 -10.45
C TYR A 218 -21.24 -12.34 -11.34
N ASP A 219 -19.95 -12.75 -11.28
CA ASP A 219 -19.51 -14.02 -11.85
C ASP A 219 -20.09 -15.22 -11.08
N SER A 220 -20.13 -16.37 -11.74
CA SER A 220 -20.77 -17.57 -11.19
C SER A 220 -20.11 -18.05 -9.89
N TYR A 221 -18.77 -17.95 -9.79
CA TYR A 221 -18.03 -18.36 -8.60
C TYR A 221 -18.40 -17.46 -7.39
N THR A 222 -18.34 -16.15 -7.56
CA THR A 222 -18.70 -15.19 -6.51
C THR A 222 -20.13 -15.35 -6.06
N SER A 223 -21.07 -15.50 -7.02
CA SER A 223 -22.49 -15.65 -6.71
C SER A 223 -22.77 -16.94 -5.93
N ALA A 224 -22.16 -18.06 -6.33
CA ALA A 224 -22.30 -19.31 -5.62
C ALA A 224 -21.71 -19.25 -4.20
N LEU A 225 -20.54 -18.65 -4.04
CA LEU A 225 -19.88 -18.50 -2.74
C LEU A 225 -20.70 -17.59 -1.80
N TYR A 226 -21.21 -16.45 -2.31
CA TYR A 226 -22.07 -15.57 -1.52
C TYR A 226 -23.32 -16.29 -1.04
N LYS A 227 -23.99 -17.02 -1.93
CA LYS A 227 -25.18 -17.84 -1.58
C LYS A 227 -24.86 -18.92 -0.55
N GLN A 228 -23.73 -19.59 -0.71
CA GLN A 228 -23.28 -20.61 0.24
C GLN A 228 -23.06 -20.05 1.64
N GLU A 229 -22.44 -18.88 1.74
CA GLU A 229 -22.08 -18.26 3.03
C GLU A 229 -23.21 -17.48 3.70
N THR A 230 -24.15 -16.94 2.92
CA THR A 230 -25.19 -16.05 3.45
C THR A 230 -26.62 -16.59 3.30
N GLY A 231 -26.83 -17.59 2.46
CA GLY A 231 -28.15 -18.08 2.05
C GLY A 231 -28.88 -17.16 1.05
N LEU A 232 -28.24 -16.08 0.59
CA LEU A 232 -28.83 -15.06 -0.27
C LEU A 232 -28.17 -15.01 -1.65
N GLU A 233 -28.92 -14.61 -2.66
CA GLU A 233 -28.34 -14.25 -3.97
C GLU A 233 -27.71 -12.84 -3.89
N PRO A 234 -26.68 -12.54 -4.71
CA PRO A 234 -26.13 -11.20 -4.82
C PRO A 234 -27.23 -10.18 -5.17
N PRO A 235 -27.37 -9.07 -4.42
CA PRO A 235 -28.39 -8.08 -4.71
C PRO A 235 -28.13 -7.35 -6.04
N ALA A 236 -29.21 -6.94 -6.73
CA ALA A 236 -29.09 -6.18 -7.98
C ALA A 236 -28.40 -4.81 -7.80
N ASP A 237 -28.56 -4.18 -6.63
CA ASP A 237 -27.81 -2.99 -6.29
C ASP A 237 -26.38 -3.35 -5.84
N TYR A 238 -25.39 -3.11 -6.70
CA TYR A 238 -23.99 -3.38 -6.39
C TYR A 238 -23.43 -2.50 -5.25
N THR A 239 -24.17 -1.43 -4.87
CA THR A 239 -23.84 -0.56 -3.72
C THR A 239 -24.52 -1.00 -2.42
N ASN A 240 -25.30 -2.10 -2.44
CA ASN A 240 -25.89 -2.66 -1.25
C ASN A 240 -24.85 -2.86 -0.14
N ARG A 241 -25.12 -2.34 1.05
CA ARG A 241 -24.15 -2.28 2.15
C ARG A 241 -23.65 -3.66 2.57
N ALA A 242 -24.52 -4.65 2.70
CA ALA A 242 -24.14 -6.01 3.11
C ALA A 242 -23.24 -6.66 2.03
N TRP A 243 -23.60 -6.49 0.76
CA TRP A 243 -22.86 -6.98 -0.39
C TRP A 243 -21.46 -6.34 -0.51
N MET A 244 -21.38 -5.02 -0.37
CA MET A 244 -20.08 -4.32 -0.34
C MET A 244 -19.23 -4.81 0.84
N THR A 245 -19.82 -4.97 2.02
CA THR A 245 -19.09 -5.43 3.22
C THR A 245 -18.55 -6.85 3.04
N TRP A 246 -19.36 -7.76 2.49
CA TRP A 246 -18.91 -9.12 2.22
C TRP A 246 -17.72 -9.15 1.26
N ARG A 247 -17.78 -8.41 0.15
CA ARG A 247 -16.67 -8.34 -0.81
C ARG A 247 -15.40 -7.69 -0.22
N ARG A 248 -15.53 -6.64 0.63
CA ARG A 248 -14.39 -6.08 1.37
C ARG A 248 -13.74 -7.12 2.28
N ASN A 249 -14.56 -7.92 2.96
CA ASN A 249 -14.05 -8.97 3.82
C ASN A 249 -13.27 -10.01 3.01
N LYS A 250 -13.74 -10.42 1.83
CA LYS A 250 -13.01 -11.35 0.95
C LYS A 250 -11.66 -10.79 0.47
N LEU A 251 -11.60 -9.51 0.15
CA LEU A 251 -10.33 -8.85 -0.18
C LEU A 251 -9.40 -8.78 1.06
N THR A 252 -9.96 -8.51 2.23
CA THR A 252 -9.22 -8.51 3.50
C THR A 252 -8.69 -9.92 3.85
N GLU A 253 -9.46 -10.97 3.59
CA GLU A 253 -9.01 -12.36 3.77
C GLU A 253 -7.76 -12.67 2.94
N LEU A 254 -7.74 -12.26 1.66
CA LEU A 254 -6.55 -12.41 0.83
C LEU A 254 -5.33 -11.67 1.41
N LEU A 255 -5.53 -10.47 1.95
CA LEU A 255 -4.44 -9.73 2.61
C LEU A 255 -3.94 -10.45 3.89
N VAL A 256 -4.84 -11.04 4.66
CA VAL A 256 -4.47 -11.86 5.84
C VAL A 256 -3.65 -13.07 5.42
N GLU A 257 -4.06 -13.80 4.38
CA GLU A 257 -3.31 -14.94 3.84
C GLU A 257 -1.94 -14.53 3.33
N LEU A 258 -1.84 -13.40 2.63
CA LEU A 258 -0.56 -12.84 2.18
C LEU A 258 0.35 -12.50 3.36
N ARG A 259 -0.17 -11.81 4.40
CA ARG A 259 0.59 -11.50 5.62
C ARG A 259 1.15 -12.77 6.26
N GLN A 260 0.33 -13.80 6.41
CA GLN A 260 0.75 -15.09 6.97
C GLN A 260 1.79 -15.79 6.09
N ALA A 261 1.65 -15.74 4.77
CA ALA A 261 2.62 -16.31 3.85
C ALA A 261 3.98 -15.61 3.96
N LEU A 262 4.00 -14.28 4.01
CA LEU A 262 5.23 -13.49 4.19
C LEU A 262 5.90 -13.76 5.54
N GLN A 263 5.13 -13.92 6.61
CA GLN A 263 5.66 -14.27 7.93
C GLN A 263 6.35 -15.65 7.91
N ARG A 264 5.83 -16.62 7.15
CA ARG A 264 6.46 -17.94 6.99
C ARG A 264 7.70 -17.91 6.10
N SER A 265 7.70 -17.07 5.07
CA SER A 265 8.80 -16.98 4.09
C SER A 265 9.99 -16.14 4.62
N ASN A 266 9.69 -14.98 5.19
CA ASN A 266 10.67 -14.10 5.82
C ASN A 266 9.95 -13.22 6.86
N GLY A 267 10.05 -13.56 8.13
CA GLY A 267 9.32 -12.93 9.23
C GLY A 267 9.46 -11.40 9.32
N ASN A 268 10.45 -10.82 8.67
CA ASN A 268 10.72 -9.37 8.66
C ASN A 268 10.17 -8.65 7.42
N SER A 269 9.52 -9.36 6.50
CA SER A 269 8.98 -8.72 5.29
C SER A 269 7.82 -7.80 5.60
N ARG A 270 7.94 -6.54 5.22
CA ARG A 270 6.91 -5.50 5.40
C ARG A 270 5.89 -5.54 4.27
N ILE A 271 4.65 -5.17 4.59
CA ILE A 271 3.63 -4.86 3.59
C ILE A 271 3.39 -3.35 3.60
N SER A 272 3.83 -2.69 2.56
CA SER A 272 3.48 -1.31 2.22
C SER A 272 2.17 -1.31 1.43
N LEU A 273 1.34 -0.29 1.62
CA LEU A 273 0.15 -0.09 0.78
C LEU A 273 0.15 1.32 0.22
N SER A 274 -0.01 1.45 -1.10
CA SER A 274 -0.18 2.74 -1.78
C SER A 274 -1.62 2.92 -2.24
N PRO A 275 -2.53 3.33 -1.36
CA PRO A 275 -3.95 3.49 -1.70
C PRO A 275 -4.23 4.88 -2.25
N GLY A 276 -5.35 5.00 -2.96
CA GLY A 276 -5.99 6.30 -3.18
C GLY A 276 -6.61 6.89 -1.90
N PRO A 277 -7.18 8.11 -1.99
CA PRO A 277 -7.91 8.73 -0.88
C PRO A 277 -8.98 7.79 -0.30
N PHE A 278 -9.15 7.77 1.05
CA PHE A 278 -9.93 6.75 1.73
C PHE A 278 -11.36 6.59 1.18
N ARG A 279 -12.09 7.69 1.01
CA ARG A 279 -13.49 7.60 0.53
C ARG A 279 -13.59 6.96 -0.85
N PHE A 280 -12.64 7.24 -1.73
CA PHE A 280 -12.58 6.62 -3.05
C PHE A 280 -12.21 5.13 -2.95
N ALA A 281 -11.11 4.82 -2.26
CA ALA A 281 -10.63 3.45 -2.07
C ALA A 281 -11.73 2.56 -1.42
N TYR A 282 -12.37 3.04 -0.37
CA TYR A 282 -13.40 2.32 0.37
C TYR A 282 -14.68 2.07 -0.46
N ASN A 283 -15.14 3.08 -1.22
CA ASN A 283 -16.43 2.98 -1.92
C ASN A 283 -16.32 2.46 -3.35
N LYS A 284 -15.18 2.68 -4.03
CA LYS A 284 -15.00 2.30 -5.45
C LYS A 284 -14.16 1.04 -5.63
N TRP A 285 -13.11 0.89 -4.81
CA TRP A 285 -12.18 -0.22 -4.89
C TRP A 285 -12.36 -1.27 -3.79
N LEU A 286 -13.31 -1.04 -2.88
CA LEU A 286 -13.58 -1.87 -1.69
C LEU A 286 -12.31 -2.15 -0.87
N GLN A 287 -11.34 -1.23 -0.92
CA GLN A 287 -10.13 -1.23 -0.08
C GLN A 287 -10.45 -0.57 1.25
N ASP A 288 -10.49 -1.34 2.32
CA ASP A 288 -10.68 -0.84 3.68
C ASP A 288 -9.33 -0.68 4.38
N TRP A 289 -8.51 0.26 3.89
CA TRP A 289 -7.18 0.44 4.43
C TRP A 289 -7.17 0.98 5.88
N GLU A 290 -8.27 1.55 6.37
CA GLU A 290 -8.42 1.87 7.79
C GLU A 290 -8.42 0.59 8.64
N ILE A 291 -9.30 -0.37 8.34
CA ILE A 291 -9.35 -1.64 9.09
C ILE A 291 -8.05 -2.45 8.93
N TRP A 292 -7.40 -2.36 7.76
CA TRP A 292 -6.11 -3.01 7.53
C TRP A 292 -5.01 -2.41 8.40
N SER A 293 -5.05 -1.09 8.62
CA SER A 293 -4.15 -0.37 9.52
C SER A 293 -4.39 -0.73 10.99
N VAL A 294 -5.65 -0.70 11.45
CA VAL A 294 -6.02 -1.08 12.82
C VAL A 294 -5.59 -2.52 13.15
N ARG A 295 -5.79 -3.45 12.19
CA ARG A 295 -5.45 -4.86 12.35
C ARG A 295 -3.98 -5.17 12.10
N ARG A 296 -3.14 -4.17 11.82
CA ARG A 296 -1.71 -4.35 11.48
C ARG A 296 -1.48 -5.31 10.31
N LEU A 297 -2.39 -5.32 9.34
CA LEU A 297 -2.24 -6.09 8.11
C LEU A 297 -1.29 -5.41 7.13
N VAL A 298 -1.10 -4.10 7.26
CA VAL A 298 -0.10 -3.29 6.55
C VAL A 298 0.83 -2.61 7.55
N ASP A 299 2.08 -2.38 7.16
CA ASP A 299 3.13 -1.81 8.02
C ASP A 299 3.38 -0.33 7.75
N GLU A 300 2.91 0.17 6.61
CA GLU A 300 2.97 1.58 6.23
C GLU A 300 1.91 1.90 5.17
N LEU A 301 1.50 3.17 5.13
CA LEU A 301 0.69 3.73 4.05
C LEU A 301 1.53 4.70 3.23
N VAL A 302 1.41 4.63 1.90
CA VAL A 302 1.93 5.61 0.95
C VAL A 302 0.75 6.21 0.20
N ILE A 303 0.11 7.20 0.80
CA ILE A 303 -1.16 7.75 0.29
C ILE A 303 -0.89 8.57 -0.97
N GLN A 304 -1.53 8.19 -2.08
CA GLN A 304 -1.39 8.87 -3.36
C GLN A 304 -2.02 10.27 -3.29
N ASN A 305 -1.18 11.32 -3.35
CA ASN A 305 -1.60 12.71 -3.45
C ASN A 305 -0.95 13.34 -4.68
N TYR A 306 -1.62 13.17 -5.82
CA TYR A 306 -1.10 13.60 -7.11
C TYR A 306 -1.59 14.99 -7.53
N ALA A 307 -2.03 15.81 -6.57
CA ALA A 307 -2.38 17.20 -6.83
C ALA A 307 -1.18 17.98 -7.41
N TYR A 308 -1.38 18.69 -8.52
CA TYR A 308 -0.33 19.48 -9.16
C TYR A 308 0.04 20.71 -8.33
N SER A 309 -0.95 21.43 -7.77
CA SER A 309 -0.71 22.63 -6.97
C SER A 309 -0.38 22.32 -5.51
N VAL A 310 0.38 23.20 -4.86
CA VAL A 310 0.66 23.13 -3.42
C VAL A 310 -0.63 23.22 -2.60
N ARG A 311 -1.56 24.10 -2.98
CA ARG A 311 -2.86 24.26 -2.31
C ARG A 311 -3.71 22.99 -2.37
N GLY A 312 -3.84 22.37 -3.54
CA GLY A 312 -4.57 21.10 -3.67
C GLY A 312 -3.92 19.98 -2.88
N PHE A 313 -2.57 19.91 -2.93
CA PHE A 313 -1.81 18.96 -2.14
C PHE A 313 -2.07 19.10 -0.63
N GLU A 314 -2.06 20.32 -0.12
CA GLU A 314 -2.34 20.61 1.29
C GLU A 314 -3.77 20.24 1.69
N GLN A 315 -4.76 20.54 0.83
CA GLN A 315 -6.15 20.15 1.06
C GLN A 315 -6.30 18.63 1.17
N ASP A 316 -5.62 17.87 0.34
CA ASP A 316 -5.66 16.41 0.37
C ASP A 316 -4.96 15.81 1.60
N LEU A 317 -4.00 16.52 2.21
CA LEU A 317 -3.40 16.10 3.48
C LEU A 317 -4.34 16.25 4.69
N ASN A 318 -5.39 17.07 4.59
CA ASN A 318 -6.34 17.32 5.67
C ASN A 318 -7.49 16.29 5.75
N GLN A 319 -7.29 15.08 5.24
CA GLN A 319 -8.28 14.01 5.33
C GLN A 319 -8.27 13.37 6.72
N SER A 320 -9.43 13.32 7.37
CA SER A 320 -9.58 12.71 8.71
C SER A 320 -9.13 11.24 8.78
N ALA A 321 -9.16 10.52 7.65
CA ALA A 321 -8.65 9.15 7.57
C ALA A 321 -7.12 9.09 7.79
N ILE A 322 -6.38 10.10 7.34
CA ILE A 322 -4.92 10.22 7.56
C ILE A 322 -4.64 10.44 9.05
N GLU A 323 -5.38 11.36 9.68
CA GLU A 323 -5.25 11.64 11.12
C GLU A 323 -5.55 10.40 11.96
N ARG A 324 -6.61 9.65 11.60
CA ARG A 324 -6.92 8.39 12.28
C ARG A 324 -5.80 7.36 12.11
N ALA A 325 -5.29 7.17 10.90
CA ALA A 325 -4.20 6.22 10.66
C ALA A 325 -2.94 6.59 11.46
N GLN A 326 -2.62 7.88 11.54
CA GLN A 326 -1.54 8.38 12.41
C GLN A 326 -1.78 8.03 13.89
N SER A 327 -3.00 8.22 14.38
CA SER A 327 -3.34 7.92 15.79
C SER A 327 -3.17 6.43 16.13
N TRP A 328 -3.25 5.54 15.15
CA TRP A 328 -2.99 4.11 15.33
C TRP A 328 -1.49 3.76 15.24
N GLY A 329 -0.62 4.76 15.03
CA GLY A 329 0.82 4.56 14.93
C GLY A 329 1.26 3.82 13.66
N ILE A 330 0.51 3.97 12.55
CA ILE A 330 0.95 3.49 11.23
C ILE A 330 1.83 4.57 10.60
N PRO A 331 3.06 4.24 10.16
CA PRO A 331 3.88 5.15 9.39
C PRO A 331 3.16 5.61 8.12
N ILE A 332 3.12 6.93 7.91
CA ILE A 332 2.48 7.54 6.75
C ILE A 332 3.53 8.24 5.90
N ASN A 333 3.51 7.92 4.63
CA ASN A 333 4.26 8.59 3.58
C ASN A 333 3.28 9.13 2.54
N ILE A 334 3.63 10.20 1.86
CA ILE A 334 2.78 10.82 0.86
C ILE A 334 3.38 10.63 -0.53
N GLY A 335 2.59 10.07 -1.43
CA GLY A 335 2.93 9.97 -2.85
C GLY A 335 2.87 11.35 -3.50
N VAL A 336 4.00 11.86 -4.00
CA VAL A 336 4.13 13.19 -4.58
C VAL A 336 4.34 13.08 -6.09
N LEU A 337 3.45 13.69 -6.88
CA LEU A 337 3.60 13.71 -8.33
C LEU A 337 4.76 14.64 -8.73
N ALA A 338 5.82 14.05 -9.29
CA ALA A 338 6.98 14.78 -9.81
C ALA A 338 6.82 15.20 -11.29
N GLY A 339 6.10 14.40 -12.04
CA GLY A 339 5.76 14.65 -13.45
C GLY A 339 5.17 13.40 -14.09
N PHE A 340 4.18 13.58 -14.99
CA PHE A 340 3.51 12.49 -15.69
C PHE A 340 2.79 13.00 -16.95
N GLY A 341 2.82 12.21 -18.03
CA GLY A 341 1.99 12.43 -19.21
C GLY A 341 2.18 13.82 -19.87
N GLY A 342 3.41 14.31 -19.96
CA GLY A 342 3.73 15.63 -20.52
C GLY A 342 3.51 16.80 -19.58
N ARG A 343 3.05 16.57 -18.36
CA ARG A 343 2.97 17.58 -17.28
C ARG A 343 4.12 17.40 -16.30
N THR A 344 4.75 18.50 -15.95
CA THR A 344 5.87 18.52 -15.00
C THR A 344 5.52 19.31 -13.75
N THR A 345 6.12 18.95 -12.62
CA THR A 345 6.08 19.70 -11.39
C THR A 345 7.46 20.33 -11.20
N ASP A 346 7.56 21.66 -11.08
CA ASP A 346 8.86 22.32 -10.87
C ASP A 346 9.45 22.02 -9.48
N ALA A 347 10.77 22.17 -9.34
CA ALA A 347 11.49 21.81 -8.12
C ALA A 347 11.05 22.63 -6.90
N ASN A 348 10.64 23.89 -7.05
CA ASN A 348 10.14 24.70 -5.92
C ASN A 348 8.79 24.19 -5.42
N THR A 349 7.91 23.79 -6.35
CA THR A 349 6.63 23.17 -5.99
C THR A 349 6.88 21.82 -5.30
N LEU A 350 7.80 21.00 -5.79
CA LEU A 350 8.20 19.76 -5.12
C LEU A 350 8.72 20.03 -3.70
N ARG A 351 9.66 20.99 -3.55
CA ARG A 351 10.20 21.39 -2.26
C ARG A 351 9.10 21.75 -1.26
N LYS A 352 8.15 22.62 -1.65
CA LYS A 352 7.02 23.03 -0.79
C LYS A 352 6.14 21.85 -0.36
N LYS A 353 5.88 20.88 -1.27
CA LYS A 353 5.12 19.67 -0.93
C LYS A 353 5.86 18.78 0.07
N VAL A 354 7.18 18.66 -0.07
CA VAL A 354 8.04 17.95 0.87
C VAL A 354 8.04 18.62 2.25
N GLU A 355 8.21 19.93 2.28
CA GLU A 355 8.13 20.73 3.52
C GLU A 355 6.79 20.57 4.24
N LEU A 356 5.66 20.60 3.49
CA LEU A 356 4.33 20.35 4.04
C LEU A 356 4.16 18.91 4.58
N SER A 357 4.72 17.92 3.90
CA SER A 357 4.68 16.54 4.38
C SER A 357 5.50 16.37 5.66
N ALA A 358 6.73 16.88 5.65
CA ALA A 358 7.64 16.79 6.79
C ALA A 358 7.11 17.53 8.03
N SER A 359 6.47 18.70 7.86
CA SER A 359 5.86 19.46 8.98
C SER A 359 4.73 18.68 9.69
N ARG A 360 4.18 17.66 9.06
CA ARG A 360 3.16 16.76 9.62
C ARG A 360 3.72 15.42 10.08
N GLY A 361 5.04 15.25 10.01
CA GLY A 361 5.72 14.00 10.36
C GLY A 361 5.57 12.90 9.30
N PHE A 362 5.25 13.24 8.05
CA PHE A 362 5.13 12.28 6.95
C PHE A 362 6.42 12.18 6.14
N GLY A 363 6.73 10.97 5.66
CA GLY A 363 7.71 10.78 4.60
C GLY A 363 7.13 11.13 3.23
N VAL A 364 7.96 11.08 2.20
CA VAL A 364 7.59 11.39 0.82
C VAL A 364 8.09 10.32 -0.15
N ILE A 365 7.22 9.93 -1.08
CA ILE A 365 7.55 9.00 -2.16
C ILE A 365 7.21 9.66 -3.49
N TYR A 366 8.20 9.85 -4.33
CA TYR A 366 8.00 10.54 -5.60
C TYR A 366 7.44 9.62 -6.68
N PHE A 367 6.36 10.01 -7.28
CA PHE A 367 5.84 9.39 -8.49
C PHE A 367 6.29 10.23 -9.69
N TYR A 368 7.25 9.85 -10.45
CA TYR A 368 8.13 8.69 -10.38
C TYR A 368 9.52 9.08 -10.91
N TRP A 369 10.47 8.17 -11.10
CA TRP A 369 11.85 8.47 -11.50
C TRP A 369 11.93 9.33 -12.76
N GLU A 370 11.13 9.02 -13.81
CA GLU A 370 11.08 9.80 -15.05
C GLU A 370 10.54 11.23 -14.85
N GLY A 371 9.73 11.45 -13.82
CA GLY A 371 9.26 12.77 -13.41
C GLY A 371 10.31 13.53 -12.60
N LEU A 372 11.28 12.85 -12.00
CA LEU A 372 12.36 13.50 -11.26
C LEU A 372 13.45 13.98 -12.19
N TRP A 373 14.08 13.12 -12.95
CA TRP A 373 15.19 13.45 -13.83
C TRP A 373 15.22 12.72 -15.18
N GLY A 374 14.13 12.08 -15.54
CA GLY A 374 13.88 11.55 -16.86
C GLY A 374 13.15 12.54 -17.76
N GLN A 375 12.42 12.01 -18.72
CA GLN A 375 11.74 12.81 -19.77
C GLN A 375 10.60 13.74 -19.28
N TYR A 376 10.11 13.55 -18.05
CA TYR A 376 9.07 14.40 -17.45
C TYR A 376 9.62 15.29 -16.33
N ALA A 377 10.93 15.44 -16.25
CA ALA A 377 11.56 16.38 -15.34
C ALA A 377 11.17 17.83 -15.65
N GLY A 378 11.20 18.70 -14.66
CA GLY A 378 10.89 20.11 -14.84
C GLY A 378 11.89 20.85 -15.72
N ARG A 379 11.53 22.06 -16.13
CA ARG A 379 12.34 22.90 -17.03
C ARG A 379 13.70 23.31 -16.46
N GLU A 380 13.86 23.25 -15.14
CA GLU A 380 15.14 23.48 -14.45
C GLU A 380 16.20 22.43 -14.75
N GLY A 381 15.81 21.29 -15.27
CA GLY A 381 16.70 20.18 -15.59
C GLY A 381 17.03 19.29 -14.39
N ALA A 382 17.54 18.09 -14.70
CA ALA A 382 17.79 17.04 -13.72
C ALA A 382 18.83 17.45 -12.66
N GLU A 383 19.92 18.08 -13.06
CA GLU A 383 21.04 18.41 -12.15
C GLU A 383 20.63 19.46 -11.09
N ILE A 384 19.94 20.52 -11.50
CA ILE A 384 19.44 21.54 -10.56
C ILE A 384 18.43 20.91 -9.61
N ARG A 385 17.56 20.04 -10.13
CA ARG A 385 16.56 19.34 -9.33
C ARG A 385 17.21 18.39 -8.31
N LYS A 386 18.26 17.65 -8.67
CA LYS A 386 19.04 16.82 -7.75
C LYS A 386 19.63 17.65 -6.60
N ILE A 387 20.21 18.81 -6.89
CA ILE A 387 20.78 19.70 -5.87
C ILE A 387 19.69 20.15 -4.90
N ILE A 388 18.57 20.68 -5.41
CA ILE A 388 17.46 21.19 -4.59
C ILE A 388 16.90 20.07 -3.70
N LEU A 389 16.59 18.91 -4.27
CA LEU A 389 16.01 17.80 -3.52
C LEU A 389 16.98 17.23 -2.49
N ASN A 390 18.28 17.10 -2.83
CA ASN A 390 19.28 16.66 -1.85
C ASN A 390 19.34 17.60 -0.63
N GLN A 391 19.34 18.92 -0.84
CA GLN A 391 19.34 19.90 0.24
C GLN A 391 18.10 19.76 1.13
N VAL A 392 16.91 19.60 0.52
CA VAL A 392 15.63 19.45 1.23
C VAL A 392 15.58 18.14 2.01
N HIS A 393 15.99 17.04 1.38
CA HIS A 393 16.00 15.72 2.03
C HIS A 393 16.92 15.70 3.25
N ARG A 394 18.16 16.19 3.12
CA ARG A 394 19.12 16.25 4.23
C ARG A 394 18.67 17.17 5.36
N SER A 395 17.98 18.28 5.03
CA SER A 395 17.47 19.22 6.03
C SER A 395 16.27 18.68 6.82
N LEU A 396 15.34 18.00 6.14
CA LEU A 396 14.06 17.59 6.74
C LEU A 396 14.05 16.14 7.22
N TYR A 397 14.94 15.29 6.68
CA TYR A 397 15.05 13.87 6.99
C TYR A 397 16.52 13.48 7.28
N PRO A 398 17.15 14.07 8.32
CA PRO A 398 18.60 13.97 8.52
C PRO A 398 19.10 12.57 8.86
N ASP A 399 18.24 11.70 9.34
CA ASP A 399 18.62 10.33 9.74
C ASP A 399 17.50 9.33 9.41
N PRO A 400 17.41 8.89 8.14
CA PRO A 400 16.30 8.04 7.68
C PRO A 400 16.30 6.63 8.29
N PHE A 401 17.48 6.12 8.74
CA PHE A 401 17.58 4.83 9.45
C PHE A 401 18.66 4.96 10.53
N PRO A 402 18.31 4.94 11.84
CA PRO A 402 19.33 4.80 12.88
C PRO A 402 20.11 3.52 12.59
N ASN A 403 21.43 3.65 12.50
CA ASN A 403 22.34 2.56 12.20
C ASN A 403 21.93 1.28 12.92
N SER A 404 21.75 0.20 12.17
CA SER A 404 21.45 -1.15 12.69
C SER A 404 22.53 -1.68 13.66
N ASN A 405 23.64 -0.98 13.81
CA ASN A 405 24.70 -1.28 14.76
C ASN A 405 24.35 -0.92 16.22
N ASN A 406 23.36 -0.06 16.50
CA ASN A 406 22.95 0.30 17.85
C ASN A 406 21.92 -0.65 18.49
N LEU A 407 21.36 -1.60 17.72
CA LEU A 407 20.43 -2.60 18.26
C LEU A 407 21.12 -3.83 18.88
N ARG A 408 22.46 -3.93 18.78
CA ARG A 408 23.23 -5.02 19.42
C ARG A 408 23.72 -4.72 20.83
N SER A 409 23.48 -3.52 21.36
CA SER A 409 23.92 -3.14 22.72
C SER A 409 22.81 -3.10 23.78
N ILE A 410 21.59 -3.53 23.45
CA ILE A 410 20.52 -3.72 24.41
C ILE A 410 20.09 -5.20 24.34
N ARG A 411 20.88 -6.05 24.94
CA ARG A 411 20.53 -7.39 25.39
C ARG A 411 20.89 -7.53 26.83
#